data_843a3f9a0474e84d4d005ea2b4b76951
#
_entry.id   843a3f9a0474e84d4d005ea2b4b76951
#
_cell.length_a   1.000
_cell.length_b   1.000
_cell.length_c   1.000
_cell.angle_alpha   90.00
_cell.angle_beta   90.00
_cell.angle_gamma   90.00
#
_symmetry.space_group_name_H-M   'P 1'
#
loop_
_entity.id
_entity.type
_entity.pdbx_description
1 polymer ?
#
loop_
_entity_poly.entity_id
_entity_poly.type
_entity_poly.pdbx_seq_one_letter_code
_entity_poly.pdbx_strand_id
1 'polypeptide(L)'
;MKITIHRGTNQIGGCITEIESDGYKVFIDFGEQLPGSESEKLPLIEGLTKGDVSKSILLITHYHGDHVGKISETISDLPIYMGKTALEIFKHFETRMSYNRDTNIADKHHKNLERVVNVRTFEALQLITFGGITIT
;
A
#
# COMPACT_ATOMS: atom_id res chain seq x y z
N MET A 1 -0.03 12.47 -18.57
CA MET A 1 0.13 11.31 -17.68
C MET A 1 1.61 11.00 -17.51
N LYS A 2 2.06 10.79 -16.27
CA LYS A 2 3.44 10.44 -15.92
C LYS A 2 3.42 9.18 -15.06
N ILE A 3 4.38 8.27 -15.27
CA ILE A 3 4.57 7.08 -14.43
C ILE A 3 5.94 7.18 -13.80
N THR A 4 6.00 7.01 -12.49
CA THR A 4 7.24 7.01 -11.69
C THR A 4 7.32 5.71 -10.90
N ILE A 5 8.41 4.98 -11.05
CA ILE A 5 8.68 3.80 -10.21
C ILE A 5 9.63 4.27 -9.10
N HIS A 6 9.11 4.36 -7.89
CA HIS A 6 9.88 4.81 -6.72
C HIS A 6 10.78 3.70 -6.17
N ARG A 7 10.31 2.44 -6.29
CA ARG A 7 11.05 1.25 -5.83
C ARG A 7 10.56 0.00 -6.57
N GLY A 8 11.41 -1.01 -6.68
CA GLY A 8 11.06 -2.30 -7.29
C GLY A 8 11.59 -2.51 -8.73
N THR A 9 12.45 -1.62 -9.26
CA THR A 9 12.96 -1.74 -10.65
C THR A 9 13.96 -2.87 -10.87
N ASN A 10 14.80 -3.17 -9.88
CA ASN A 10 15.87 -4.15 -9.97
C ASN A 10 15.85 -5.17 -8.81
N GLN A 11 14.70 -5.36 -8.20
CA GLN A 11 14.51 -6.27 -7.07
C GLN A 11 13.13 -6.93 -7.11
N ILE A 12 12.98 -8.03 -6.41
CA ILE A 12 11.68 -8.65 -6.16
C ILE A 12 11.13 -8.06 -4.87
N GLY A 13 9.89 -7.60 -4.90
CA GLY A 13 9.21 -7.01 -3.74
C GLY A 13 9.53 -5.54 -3.50
N GLY A 14 8.85 -4.99 -2.53
CA GLY A 14 8.97 -3.57 -2.16
C GLY A 14 8.47 -2.61 -3.23
N CYS A 15 7.59 -3.04 -4.12
CA CYS A 15 7.11 -2.25 -5.24
C CYS A 15 6.38 -0.99 -4.79
N ILE A 16 6.68 0.13 -5.45
CA ILE A 16 5.95 1.40 -5.31
C ILE A 16 5.94 2.05 -6.69
N THR A 17 4.78 2.12 -7.30
CA THR A 17 4.57 2.78 -8.59
C THR A 17 3.59 3.94 -8.42
N GLU A 18 3.90 5.09 -8.99
CA GLU A 18 3.04 6.28 -9.02
C GLU A 18 2.61 6.55 -10.46
N ILE A 19 1.31 6.76 -10.65
CA ILE A 19 0.71 7.26 -11.89
C ILE A 19 0.13 8.64 -11.57
N GLU A 20 0.59 9.65 -12.30
CA GLU A 20 0.14 11.04 -12.14
C GLU A 20 -0.54 11.54 -13.42
N SER A 21 -1.69 12.17 -13.28
CA SER A 21 -2.39 12.91 -14.34
C SER A 21 -3.15 14.10 -13.73
N ASP A 22 -2.97 15.28 -14.31
CA ASP A 22 -3.64 16.52 -13.90
C ASP A 22 -3.55 16.83 -12.41
N GLY A 23 -2.41 16.50 -11.81
CA GLY A 23 -2.12 16.69 -10.39
C GLY A 23 -2.76 15.67 -9.45
N TYR A 24 -3.48 14.67 -9.98
CA TYR A 24 -3.95 13.51 -9.22
C TYR A 24 -2.95 12.37 -9.29
N LYS A 25 -2.78 11.66 -8.19
CA LYS A 25 -1.81 10.58 -8.03
C LYS A 25 -2.49 9.28 -7.61
N VAL A 26 -2.20 8.24 -8.35
CA VAL A 26 -2.55 6.86 -7.97
C VAL A 26 -1.28 6.11 -7.68
N PHE A 27 -1.09 5.71 -6.44
CA PHE A 27 -0.01 4.81 -6.05
C PHE A 27 -0.49 3.37 -6.19
N ILE A 28 0.38 2.50 -6.69
CA ILE A 28 0.13 1.07 -6.83
C ILE A 28 1.16 0.34 -5.98
N ASP A 29 0.67 -0.38 -4.99
CA ASP A 29 1.39 -1.14 -3.98
C ASP A 29 2.29 -0.30 -3.07
N PHE A 30 2.52 -0.79 -1.87
CA PHE A 30 3.43 -0.25 -0.89
C PHE A 30 3.98 -1.38 -0.01
N GLY A 31 4.89 -2.13 -0.59
CA GLY A 31 5.35 -3.40 -0.06
C GLY A 31 6.64 -3.33 0.74
N GLU A 32 6.93 -4.44 1.40
CA GLU A 32 8.22 -4.69 2.03
C GLU A 32 9.24 -5.23 1.04
N GLN A 33 10.49 -4.91 1.31
CA GLN A 33 11.59 -5.58 0.63
C GLN A 33 11.72 -7.02 1.14
N LEU A 34 12.02 -7.94 0.23
CA LEU A 34 12.27 -9.32 0.63
C LEU A 34 13.62 -9.46 1.36
N PRO A 35 13.78 -10.46 2.25
CA PRO A 35 15.04 -10.72 2.91
C PRO A 35 16.18 -10.93 1.90
N GLY A 36 17.31 -10.29 2.13
CA GLY A 36 18.50 -10.38 1.27
C GLY A 36 18.58 -9.27 0.21
N SER A 37 17.56 -8.43 0.03
CA SER A 37 17.69 -7.18 -0.69
C SER A 37 18.38 -6.13 0.21
N GLU A 38 19.14 -5.20 -0.40
CA GLU A 38 19.71 -4.10 0.37
C GLU A 38 18.62 -3.29 1.06
N SER A 39 18.84 -2.97 2.34
CA SER A 39 17.91 -2.18 3.15
C SER A 39 17.91 -0.73 2.68
N GLU A 40 17.19 -0.45 1.62
CA GLU A 40 16.90 0.94 1.25
C GLU A 40 15.93 1.54 2.27
N LYS A 41 16.26 2.76 2.72
CA LYS A 41 15.33 3.54 3.53
C LYS A 41 14.03 3.75 2.75
N LEU A 42 12.91 3.66 3.45
CA LEU A 42 11.62 3.97 2.85
C LEU A 42 11.65 5.39 2.27
N PRO A 43 11.37 5.57 0.97
CA PRO A 43 11.43 6.89 0.36
C PRO A 43 10.35 7.80 0.93
N LEU A 44 10.67 9.09 1.11
CA LEU A 44 9.69 10.12 1.45
C LEU A 44 8.99 10.57 0.16
N ILE A 45 7.77 10.08 -0.06
CA ILE A 45 6.99 10.33 -1.26
C ILE A 45 5.82 11.24 -0.93
N GLU A 46 5.73 12.36 -1.64
CA GLU A 46 4.66 13.34 -1.50
C GLU A 46 3.30 12.76 -1.91
N GLY A 47 2.32 12.82 -0.99
CA GLY A 47 1.00 12.25 -1.19
C GLY A 47 0.88 10.77 -0.81
N LEU A 48 1.98 10.11 -0.36
CA LEU A 48 1.96 8.72 0.10
C LEU A 48 2.46 8.60 1.56
N THR A 49 3.71 9.03 1.81
CA THR A 49 4.35 8.94 3.13
C THR A 49 4.54 10.30 3.80
N LYS A 50 4.33 11.39 3.07
CA LYS A 50 4.35 12.77 3.58
C LYS A 50 3.45 13.68 2.76
N GLY A 51 3.16 14.86 3.30
CA GLY A 51 2.46 15.94 2.59
C GLY A 51 0.95 15.80 2.47
N ASP A 52 0.36 16.46 1.49
CA ASP A 52 -1.09 16.48 1.25
C ASP A 52 -1.53 15.26 0.45
N VAL A 53 -2.60 14.61 0.91
CA VAL A 53 -3.20 13.42 0.28
C VAL A 53 -4.51 13.71 -0.44
N SER A 54 -4.96 14.97 -0.49
CA SER A 54 -6.27 15.35 -1.06
C SER A 54 -6.45 14.93 -2.53
N LYS A 55 -5.35 14.78 -3.25
CA LYS A 55 -5.29 14.32 -4.65
C LYS A 55 -4.53 13.02 -4.82
N SER A 56 -4.53 12.17 -3.79
CA SER A 56 -3.79 10.90 -3.78
C SER A 56 -4.66 9.75 -3.35
N ILE A 57 -4.46 8.58 -3.95
CA ILE A 57 -5.00 7.30 -3.49
C ILE A 57 -3.93 6.20 -3.60
N LEU A 58 -4.05 5.18 -2.76
CA LEU A 58 -3.24 3.96 -2.85
C LEU A 58 -4.12 2.78 -3.26
N LEU A 59 -3.72 2.07 -4.29
CA LEU A 59 -4.30 0.79 -4.71
C LEU A 59 -3.36 -0.33 -4.34
N ILE A 60 -3.88 -1.35 -3.67
CA ILE A 60 -3.16 -2.57 -3.36
C ILE A 60 -3.64 -3.67 -4.31
N THR A 61 -2.68 -4.23 -5.06
CA THR A 61 -2.98 -5.27 -6.05
C THR A 61 -3.36 -6.58 -5.38
N HIS A 62 -2.64 -6.98 -4.32
CA HIS A 62 -2.93 -8.21 -3.58
C HIS A 62 -2.29 -8.19 -2.17
N TYR A 63 -2.56 -9.24 -1.40
CA TYR A 63 -2.28 -9.29 0.06
C TYR A 63 -0.85 -9.70 0.45
N HIS A 64 0.06 -9.98 -0.46
CA HIS A 64 1.42 -10.37 -0.10
C HIS A 64 2.22 -9.21 0.50
N GLY A 65 3.08 -9.50 1.46
CA GLY A 65 3.82 -8.49 2.23
C GLY A 65 4.72 -7.59 1.38
N ASP A 66 5.26 -8.10 0.29
CA ASP A 66 6.06 -7.36 -0.68
C ASP A 66 5.24 -6.36 -1.55
N HIS A 67 3.90 -6.37 -1.41
CA HIS A 67 2.98 -5.43 -2.04
C HIS A 67 2.20 -4.55 -1.05
N VAL A 68 1.90 -5.04 0.17
CA VAL A 68 1.09 -4.33 1.15
C VAL A 68 1.76 -4.13 2.51
N GLY A 69 2.89 -4.78 2.76
CA GLY A 69 3.46 -4.90 4.10
C GLY A 69 3.92 -3.59 4.76
N LYS A 70 3.99 -2.50 4.01
CA LYS A 70 4.32 -1.15 4.50
C LYS A 70 3.11 -0.22 4.61
N ILE A 71 1.89 -0.76 4.55
CA ILE A 71 0.65 0.03 4.57
C ILE A 71 0.53 0.95 5.80
N SER A 72 1.04 0.54 6.95
CA SER A 72 1.06 1.35 8.17
C SER A 72 1.99 2.57 8.12
N GLU A 73 2.92 2.62 7.17
CA GLU A 73 3.84 3.75 6.98
C GLU A 73 3.22 4.86 6.09
N THR A 74 1.99 4.67 5.59
CA THR A 74 1.29 5.69 4.81
C THR A 74 0.71 6.77 5.71
N ILE A 75 0.46 7.95 5.13
CA ILE A 75 -0.29 9.01 5.82
C ILE A 75 -1.68 8.48 6.20
N SER A 76 -2.13 8.77 7.44
CA SER A 76 -3.37 8.24 8.01
C SER A 76 -4.61 8.50 7.15
N ASP A 77 -4.69 9.69 6.56
CA ASP A 77 -5.85 10.15 5.80
C ASP A 77 -5.82 9.73 4.31
N LEU A 78 -4.74 9.10 3.86
CA LEU A 78 -4.64 8.60 2.50
C LEU A 78 -5.71 7.53 2.24
N PRO A 79 -6.62 7.73 1.25
CA PRO A 79 -7.57 6.69 0.87
C PRO A 79 -6.86 5.48 0.27
N ILE A 80 -7.15 4.29 0.80
CA ILE A 80 -6.60 3.02 0.32
C ILE A 80 -7.71 2.15 -0.22
N TYR A 81 -7.43 1.51 -1.35
CA TYR A 81 -8.33 0.59 -2.02
C TYR A 81 -7.68 -0.79 -2.16
N MET A 82 -8.44 -1.85 -1.90
CA MET A 82 -7.99 -3.23 -2.03
C MET A 82 -9.17 -4.13 -2.42
N GLY A 83 -8.92 -5.18 -3.17
CA GLY A 83 -9.95 -6.18 -3.47
C GLY A 83 -10.50 -6.80 -2.17
N LYS A 84 -11.82 -7.01 -2.09
CA LYS A 84 -12.50 -7.48 -0.87
C LYS A 84 -11.87 -8.75 -0.30
N THR A 85 -11.72 -9.78 -1.12
CA THR A 85 -11.14 -11.07 -0.70
C THR A 85 -9.67 -10.90 -0.26
N ALA A 86 -8.89 -10.08 -0.98
CA ALA A 86 -7.51 -9.81 -0.61
C ALA A 86 -7.41 -9.14 0.76
N LEU A 87 -8.28 -8.18 1.07
CA LEU A 87 -8.35 -7.52 2.36
C LEU A 87 -8.71 -8.50 3.49
N GLU A 88 -9.66 -9.40 3.26
CA GLU A 88 -10.03 -10.44 4.25
C GLU A 88 -8.85 -11.36 4.56
N ILE A 89 -8.17 -11.87 3.54
CA ILE A 89 -6.98 -12.72 3.72
C ILE A 89 -5.90 -11.95 4.48
N PHE A 90 -5.62 -10.70 4.09
CA PHE A 90 -4.63 -9.86 4.76
C PHE A 90 -4.96 -9.66 6.24
N LYS A 91 -6.21 -9.32 6.58
CA LYS A 91 -6.65 -9.18 7.98
C LYS A 91 -6.45 -10.46 8.79
N HIS A 92 -6.78 -11.61 8.23
CA HIS A 92 -6.56 -12.89 8.91
C HIS A 92 -5.09 -13.16 9.17
N PHE A 93 -4.22 -12.90 8.19
CA PHE A 93 -2.78 -13.04 8.32
C PHE A 93 -2.22 -12.09 9.39
N GLU A 94 -2.54 -10.81 9.31
CA GLU A 94 -2.08 -9.78 10.25
C GLU A 94 -2.56 -10.08 11.68
N THR A 95 -3.82 -10.51 11.85
CA THR A 95 -4.35 -10.94 13.15
C THR A 95 -3.55 -12.09 13.73
N ARG A 96 -3.23 -13.11 12.94
CA ARG A 96 -2.43 -14.23 13.43
C ARG A 96 -1.02 -13.80 13.83
N MET A 97 -0.40 -12.94 13.03
CA MET A 97 0.97 -12.46 13.26
C MET A 97 1.06 -11.48 14.43
N SER A 98 -0.02 -10.76 14.77
CA SER A 98 -0.07 -9.85 15.91
C SER A 98 0.03 -10.56 17.28
N TYR A 99 -0.16 -11.89 17.32
CA TYR A 99 0.08 -12.73 18.50
C TYR A 99 1.50 -13.31 18.56
N ASN A 100 2.43 -12.79 17.75
CA ASN A 100 3.82 -13.28 17.76
C ASN A 100 4.48 -13.01 19.12
N ARG A 101 5.38 -13.92 19.54
CA ARG A 101 6.13 -13.74 20.79
C ARG A 101 7.19 -12.64 20.69
N ASP A 102 7.69 -12.37 19.51
CA ASP A 102 8.52 -11.19 19.23
C ASP A 102 7.62 -9.95 19.15
N THR A 103 7.78 -9.07 20.13
CA THR A 103 6.95 -7.86 20.26
C THR A 103 7.12 -6.90 19.08
N ASN A 104 8.31 -6.81 18.48
CA ASN A 104 8.54 -5.96 17.31
C ASN A 104 7.74 -6.45 16.10
N ILE A 105 7.67 -7.78 15.93
CA ILE A 105 6.84 -8.39 14.89
C ILE A 105 5.37 -8.15 15.19
N ALA A 106 4.93 -8.43 16.43
CA ALA A 106 3.55 -8.22 16.84
C ALA A 106 3.09 -6.76 16.65
N ASP A 107 3.88 -5.78 17.09
CA ASP A 107 3.57 -4.36 16.99
C ASP A 107 3.43 -3.88 15.52
N LYS A 108 4.28 -4.38 14.65
CA LYS A 108 4.18 -4.10 13.20
C LYS A 108 2.82 -4.55 12.66
N HIS A 109 2.43 -5.80 12.97
CA HIS A 109 1.18 -6.37 12.49
C HIS A 109 -0.05 -5.69 13.13
N HIS A 110 0.02 -5.25 14.39
CA HIS A 110 -1.00 -4.41 15.00
C HIS A 110 -1.19 -3.08 14.26
N LYS A 111 -0.12 -2.39 13.93
CA LYS A 111 -0.19 -1.14 13.14
C LYS A 111 -0.83 -1.35 11.77
N ASN A 112 -0.51 -2.45 11.10
CA ASN A 112 -1.14 -2.80 9.84
C ASN A 112 -2.66 -3.03 10.01
N LEU A 113 -3.08 -3.74 11.07
CA LEU A 113 -4.51 -3.95 11.39
C LEU A 113 -5.23 -2.62 11.65
N GLU A 114 -4.64 -1.71 12.41
CA GLU A 114 -5.21 -0.37 12.65
C GLU A 114 -5.38 0.39 11.33
N ARG A 115 -4.39 0.31 10.44
CA ARG A 115 -4.41 1.02 9.17
C ARG A 115 -5.49 0.51 8.22
N VAL A 116 -5.78 -0.80 8.20
CA VAL A 116 -6.77 -1.39 7.29
C VAL A 116 -8.23 -1.22 7.73
N VAL A 117 -8.50 -0.64 8.87
CA VAL A 117 -9.89 -0.35 9.31
C VAL A 117 -10.62 0.52 8.30
N ASN A 118 -9.93 1.47 7.67
CA ASN A 118 -10.49 2.45 6.73
C ASN A 118 -10.21 2.13 5.27
N VAL A 119 -9.75 0.91 4.94
CA VAL A 119 -9.53 0.49 3.55
C VAL A 119 -10.87 0.28 2.85
N ARG A 120 -11.01 0.90 1.68
CA ARG A 120 -12.17 0.73 0.80
C ARG A 120 -11.99 -0.51 -0.06
N THR A 121 -13.04 -1.28 -0.23
CA THR A 121 -13.00 -2.48 -1.07
C THR A 121 -13.59 -2.23 -2.45
N PHE A 122 -13.11 -2.97 -3.43
CA PHE A 122 -13.68 -3.06 -4.77
C PHE A 122 -13.88 -4.52 -5.18
N GLU A 123 -14.82 -4.72 -6.09
CA GLU A 123 -15.10 -6.02 -6.71
C GLU A 123 -14.44 -6.09 -8.10
N ALA A 124 -14.30 -7.32 -8.62
CA ALA A 124 -13.75 -7.52 -9.96
C ALA A 124 -14.58 -6.76 -11.02
N LEU A 125 -13.89 -6.14 -11.97
CA LEU A 125 -14.47 -5.32 -13.04
C LEU A 125 -15.16 -4.03 -12.58
N GLN A 126 -15.06 -3.66 -11.30
CA GLN A 126 -15.55 -2.38 -10.83
C GLN A 126 -14.65 -1.25 -11.32
N LEU A 127 -15.26 -0.22 -11.90
CA LEU A 127 -14.57 1.01 -12.28
C LEU A 127 -14.30 1.88 -11.05
N ILE A 128 -13.06 2.30 -10.88
CA ILE A 128 -12.68 3.31 -9.90
C ILE A 128 -12.22 4.54 -10.66
N THR A 129 -12.88 5.68 -10.44
CA THR A 129 -12.49 6.95 -11.06
C THR A 129 -11.95 7.88 -9.98
N PHE A 130 -10.77 8.44 -10.22
CA PHE A 130 -10.13 9.38 -9.32
C PHE A 130 -9.47 10.52 -10.12
N GLY A 131 -10.00 11.73 -9.98
CA GLY A 131 -9.64 12.83 -10.89
C GLY A 131 -9.93 12.47 -12.35
N GLY A 132 -8.94 12.61 -13.22
CA GLY A 132 -9.03 12.19 -14.62
C GLY A 132 -8.54 10.75 -14.88
N ILE A 133 -8.22 9.97 -13.82
CA ILE A 133 -7.69 8.61 -13.94
C ILE A 133 -8.83 7.61 -13.74
N THR A 134 -9.00 6.70 -14.68
CA THR A 134 -9.95 5.56 -14.58
C THR A 134 -9.17 4.27 -14.47
N ILE A 135 -9.54 3.42 -13.53
CA ILE A 135 -8.91 2.15 -13.20
C ILE A 135 -9.97 1.05 -13.39
N THR A 136 -9.62 0.01 -14.13
CA THR A 136 -10.46 -1.15 -14.43
C THR A 136 -9.79 -2.44 -14.02
#